data_0842e32ddf102fe1d1522b3bd64f8734
#
_entry.id   0842e32ddf102fe1d1522b3bd64f8734
#
_cell.length_a   1.000
_cell.length_b   1.000
_cell.length_c   1.000
_cell.angle_alpha   90.00
_cell.angle_beta   90.00
_cell.angle_gamma   90.00
#
_symmetry.space_group_name_H-M   'P 1'
#
loop_
_entity.id
_entity.type
_entity.pdbx_description
1 polymer ?
#
loop_
_entity_poly.entity_id
_entity_poly.type
_entity_poly.pdbx_seq_one_letter_code
_entity_poly.pdbx_strand_id
1 'polypeptide(L)'
;MVELDQFKAILNSYAKPLVEVRDSLDLASKEKRTEELDRKMEEPDFWDNPERSQEMMKELKSLKDDKEIYENLESQRDDMETLIEMGYEEDDASVIPEIQEILDQFEADFENIRMKTLLSGEYDKKDAIIK
;
A
#
# COMPACT_ATOMS: atom_id res chain seq x y z
N MET A 1 -8.07 -28.47 -3.27
CA MET A 1 -8.53 -28.25 -1.90
C MET A 1 -9.53 -27.11 -1.85
N VAL A 2 -10.60 -27.32 -1.12
CA VAL A 2 -11.64 -26.29 -1.00
C VAL A 2 -11.09 -25.01 -0.38
N GLU A 3 -10.26 -25.15 0.64
CA GLU A 3 -9.68 -24.03 1.35
C GLU A 3 -8.81 -23.18 0.42
N LEU A 4 -8.00 -23.82 -0.43
CA LEU A 4 -7.17 -23.10 -1.38
C LEU A 4 -8.01 -22.38 -2.43
N ASP A 5 -9.10 -23.02 -2.86
CA ASP A 5 -10.03 -22.40 -3.80
C ASP A 5 -10.67 -21.16 -3.18
N GLN A 6 -11.00 -21.20 -1.89
CA GLN A 6 -11.56 -20.07 -1.17
C GLN A 6 -10.56 -18.93 -1.07
N PHE A 7 -9.31 -19.22 -0.72
CA PHE A 7 -8.27 -18.21 -0.67
C PHE A 7 -8.05 -17.55 -2.03
N LYS A 8 -8.03 -18.35 -3.08
CA LYS A 8 -7.88 -17.85 -4.44
C LYS A 8 -9.01 -16.88 -4.80
N ALA A 9 -10.24 -17.25 -4.46
CA ALA A 9 -11.40 -16.39 -4.70
C ALA A 9 -11.30 -15.07 -3.93
N ILE A 10 -10.87 -15.15 -2.66
CA ILE A 10 -10.69 -13.95 -1.85
C ILE A 10 -9.65 -13.04 -2.47
N LEU A 11 -8.50 -13.58 -2.87
CA LEU A 11 -7.45 -12.78 -3.51
C LEU A 11 -7.92 -12.14 -4.81
N ASN A 12 -8.67 -12.89 -5.61
CA ASN A 12 -9.23 -12.33 -6.84
C ASN A 12 -10.19 -11.17 -6.55
N SER A 13 -10.90 -11.24 -5.44
CA SER A 13 -11.84 -10.18 -5.06
C SER A 13 -11.12 -8.89 -4.67
N TYR A 14 -9.83 -8.95 -4.34
CA TYR A 14 -9.04 -7.77 -4.00
C TYR A 14 -8.36 -7.13 -5.21
N ALA A 15 -8.39 -7.77 -6.37
CA ALA A 15 -7.69 -7.24 -7.55
C ALA A 15 -8.15 -5.82 -7.89
N LYS A 16 -9.45 -5.61 -7.99
CA LYS A 16 -10.00 -4.30 -8.31
C LYS A 16 -9.84 -3.30 -7.17
N PRO A 17 -10.18 -3.66 -5.92
CA PRO A 17 -9.96 -2.74 -4.81
C PRO A 17 -8.51 -2.29 -4.64
N LEU A 18 -7.54 -3.16 -4.92
CA LEU A 18 -6.12 -2.78 -4.87
C LEU A 18 -5.77 -1.74 -5.93
N VAL A 19 -6.32 -1.89 -7.13
CA VAL A 19 -6.11 -0.91 -8.19
C VAL A 19 -6.71 0.43 -7.78
N GLU A 20 -7.90 0.42 -7.20
CA GLU A 20 -8.57 1.63 -6.74
C GLU A 20 -7.75 2.35 -5.67
N VAL A 21 -7.19 1.60 -4.72
CA VAL A 21 -6.33 2.17 -3.69
C VAL A 21 -5.07 2.77 -4.31
N ARG A 22 -4.45 2.05 -5.25
CA ARG A 22 -3.25 2.53 -5.93
C ARG A 22 -3.52 3.85 -6.63
N ASP A 23 -4.66 3.91 -7.34
CA ASP A 23 -5.03 5.13 -8.07
C ASP A 23 -5.34 6.27 -7.11
N SER A 24 -6.02 5.99 -6.00
CA SER A 24 -6.32 7.00 -4.99
C SER A 24 -5.06 7.53 -4.32
N LEU A 25 -4.06 6.69 -4.13
CA LEU A 25 -2.78 7.11 -3.55
C LEU A 25 -1.97 7.96 -4.53
N ASP A 26 -2.21 7.77 -5.83
CA ASP A 26 -1.44 8.46 -6.88
C ASP A 26 0.05 8.31 -6.66
N LEU A 27 0.50 7.07 -6.61
CA LEU A 27 1.89 6.76 -6.30
C LEU A 27 2.89 7.35 -7.28
N ALA A 28 2.51 7.50 -8.54
CA ALA A 28 3.39 8.10 -9.54
C ALA A 28 3.73 9.55 -9.18
N SER A 29 2.72 10.33 -8.80
CA SER A 29 2.95 11.71 -8.36
C SER A 29 3.76 11.77 -7.07
N LYS A 30 3.49 10.84 -6.15
CA LYS A 30 4.22 10.78 -4.89
C LYS A 30 5.69 10.44 -5.12
N GLU A 31 5.97 9.56 -6.07
CA GLU A 31 7.34 9.22 -6.41
C GLU A 31 8.09 10.42 -6.98
N LYS A 32 7.46 11.18 -7.87
CA LYS A 32 8.04 12.41 -8.39
C LYS A 32 8.30 13.42 -7.29
N ARG A 33 7.35 13.56 -6.38
CA ARG A 33 7.52 14.49 -5.26
C ARG A 33 8.65 14.04 -4.34
N THR A 34 8.78 12.73 -4.11
CA THR A 34 9.86 12.17 -3.32
C THR A 34 11.23 12.53 -3.92
N GLU A 35 11.38 12.35 -5.23
CA GLU A 35 12.61 12.70 -5.93
C GLU A 35 12.92 14.19 -5.82
N GLU A 36 11.89 15.01 -5.96
CA GLU A 36 12.01 16.47 -5.84
C GLU A 36 12.50 16.87 -4.45
N LEU A 37 11.91 16.28 -3.40
CA LEU A 37 12.31 16.55 -2.04
C LEU A 37 13.73 16.06 -1.75
N ASP A 38 14.09 14.87 -2.26
CA ASP A 38 15.44 14.36 -2.12
C ASP A 38 16.47 15.31 -2.72
N ARG A 39 16.17 15.85 -3.89
CA ARG A 39 17.05 16.83 -4.53
C ARG A 39 17.18 18.11 -3.71
N LYS A 40 16.08 18.60 -3.15
CA LYS A 40 16.10 19.79 -2.31
C LYS A 40 16.93 19.58 -1.05
N MET A 41 16.88 18.36 -0.49
CA MET A 41 17.66 18.04 0.70
C MET A 41 19.16 18.02 0.44
N GLU A 42 19.57 17.92 -0.82
CA GLU A 42 20.98 17.97 -1.21
C GLU A 42 21.50 19.40 -1.35
N GLU A 43 20.60 20.38 -1.40
CA GLU A 43 21.02 21.77 -1.52
C GLU A 43 21.76 22.23 -0.26
N PRO A 44 22.85 23.00 -0.41
CA PRO A 44 23.66 23.42 0.74
C PRO A 44 22.87 24.23 1.79
N ASP A 45 21.87 24.98 1.35
CA ASP A 45 21.10 25.86 2.23
C ASP A 45 19.85 25.20 2.79
N PHE A 46 19.64 23.91 2.51
CA PHE A 46 18.44 23.21 2.98
C PHE A 46 18.25 23.32 4.50
N TRP A 47 19.35 23.21 5.24
CA TRP A 47 19.31 23.17 6.70
C TRP A 47 19.31 24.56 7.34
N ASP A 48 19.39 25.62 6.53
CA ASP A 48 19.41 26.99 7.04
C ASP A 48 18.07 27.41 7.66
N ASN A 49 16.97 26.78 7.21
CA ASN A 49 15.65 27.04 7.77
C ASN A 49 15.12 25.74 8.39
N PRO A 50 15.30 25.56 9.71
CA PRO A 50 14.90 24.31 10.37
C PRO A 50 13.41 23.98 10.25
N GLU A 51 12.54 24.96 10.32
CA GLU A 51 11.10 24.71 10.20
C GLU A 51 10.75 24.14 8.84
N ARG A 52 11.29 24.74 7.80
CA ARG A 52 11.05 24.27 6.43
C ARG A 52 11.63 22.88 6.23
N SER A 53 12.84 22.66 6.75
CA SER A 53 13.49 21.36 6.64
C SER A 53 12.66 20.27 7.31
N GLN A 54 12.13 20.54 8.49
CA GLN A 54 11.31 19.59 9.22
C GLN A 54 10.01 19.27 8.48
N GLU A 55 9.37 20.28 7.92
CA GLU A 55 8.15 20.07 7.15
C GLU A 55 8.41 19.19 5.93
N MET A 56 9.51 19.45 5.23
CA MET A 56 9.87 18.67 4.06
C MET A 56 10.21 17.24 4.43
N MET A 57 10.88 17.03 5.55
CA MET A 57 11.20 15.70 6.03
C MET A 57 9.96 14.92 6.44
N LYS A 58 8.98 15.59 7.04
CA LYS A 58 7.69 14.98 7.37
C LYS A 58 6.94 14.56 6.11
N GLU A 59 6.91 15.45 5.12
CA GLU A 59 6.26 15.15 3.86
C GLU A 59 6.93 13.94 3.21
N LEU A 60 8.25 13.94 3.17
CA LEU A 60 9.01 12.85 2.57
C LEU A 60 8.70 11.52 3.26
N LYS A 61 8.65 11.53 4.59
CA LYS A 61 8.32 10.32 5.34
C LYS A 61 6.93 9.80 5.00
N SER A 62 5.96 10.70 4.93
CA SER A 62 4.58 10.33 4.61
C SER A 62 4.50 9.72 3.21
N LEU A 63 5.19 10.31 2.25
CA LEU A 63 5.21 9.79 0.88
C LEU A 63 5.83 8.39 0.81
N LYS A 64 6.94 8.21 1.50
CA LYS A 64 7.62 6.91 1.55
C LYS A 64 6.79 5.87 2.27
N ASP A 65 6.10 6.25 3.35
CA ASP A 65 5.23 5.35 4.08
C ASP A 65 4.10 4.83 3.19
N ASP A 66 3.47 5.71 2.43
CA ASP A 66 2.39 5.31 1.53
C ASP A 66 2.86 4.31 0.48
N LYS A 67 4.02 4.57 -0.09
CA LYS A 67 4.60 3.66 -1.07
C LYS A 67 4.92 2.30 -0.43
N GLU A 68 5.52 2.32 0.74
CA GLU A 68 5.90 1.11 1.46
C GLU A 68 4.70 0.27 1.82
N ILE A 69 3.63 0.90 2.31
CA ILE A 69 2.41 0.18 2.67
C ILE A 69 1.83 -0.52 1.45
N TYR A 70 1.77 0.18 0.32
CA TYR A 70 1.23 -0.41 -0.89
C TYR A 70 2.10 -1.56 -1.41
N GLU A 71 3.41 -1.37 -1.41
CA GLU A 71 4.34 -2.43 -1.82
C GLU A 71 4.25 -3.65 -0.91
N ASN A 72 4.03 -3.41 0.37
CA ASN A 72 3.85 -4.50 1.33
C ASN A 72 2.59 -5.30 1.02
N LEU A 73 1.50 -4.63 0.64
CA LEU A 73 0.27 -5.32 0.23
C LEU A 73 0.51 -6.20 -0.99
N GLU A 74 1.23 -5.68 -1.97
CA GLU A 74 1.55 -6.46 -3.17
C GLU A 74 2.42 -7.66 -2.85
N SER A 75 3.40 -7.48 -1.97
CA SER A 75 4.28 -8.56 -1.53
C SER A 75 3.50 -9.66 -0.80
N GLN A 76 2.60 -9.27 0.09
CA GLN A 76 1.75 -10.22 0.81
C GLN A 76 0.86 -11.00 -0.16
N ARG A 77 0.31 -10.33 -1.14
CA ARG A 77 -0.51 -10.99 -2.15
C ARG A 77 0.30 -12.00 -2.94
N ASP A 78 1.49 -11.61 -3.37
CA ASP A 78 2.37 -12.53 -4.12
C ASP A 78 2.75 -13.74 -3.28
N ASP A 79 3.03 -13.54 -1.99
CA ASP A 79 3.37 -14.63 -1.09
C ASP A 79 2.21 -15.61 -0.96
N MET A 80 0.99 -15.09 -0.82
CA MET A 80 -0.19 -15.93 -0.73
C MET A 80 -0.42 -16.70 -2.03
N GLU A 81 -0.26 -16.06 -3.18
CA GLU A 81 -0.41 -16.75 -4.46
C GLU A 81 0.59 -17.87 -4.62
N THR A 82 1.83 -17.63 -4.21
CA THR A 82 2.88 -18.65 -4.25
C THR A 82 2.54 -19.83 -3.36
N LEU A 83 2.08 -19.56 -2.15
CA LEU A 83 1.68 -20.63 -1.23
C LEU A 83 0.48 -21.43 -1.74
N ILE A 84 -0.47 -20.75 -2.36
CA ILE A 84 -1.64 -21.44 -2.96
C ILE A 84 -1.17 -22.40 -4.06
N GLU A 85 -0.28 -21.92 -4.94
CA GLU A 85 0.25 -22.77 -6.01
C GLU A 85 1.00 -23.97 -5.45
N MET A 86 1.82 -23.76 -4.44
CA MET A 86 2.55 -24.84 -3.78
C MET A 86 1.60 -25.85 -3.16
N GLY A 87 0.53 -25.36 -2.53
CA GLY A 87 -0.47 -26.23 -1.95
C GLY A 87 -1.16 -27.10 -2.98
N TYR A 88 -1.45 -26.58 -4.15
CA TYR A 88 -2.05 -27.36 -5.22
C TYR A 88 -1.07 -28.37 -5.79
N GLU A 89 0.16 -27.95 -6.07
CA GLU A 89 1.16 -28.82 -6.67
C GLU A 89 1.55 -29.98 -5.78
N GLU A 90 1.71 -29.73 -4.49
CA GLU A 90 2.18 -30.73 -3.54
C GLU A 90 1.07 -31.37 -2.73
N ASP A 91 -0.17 -30.90 -2.94
CA ASP A 91 -1.33 -31.33 -2.16
C ASP A 91 -1.03 -31.21 -0.66
N ASP A 92 -0.44 -30.08 -0.29
CA ASP A 92 0.08 -29.85 1.05
C ASP A 92 -0.83 -28.90 1.84
N ALA A 93 -1.56 -29.49 2.79
CA ALA A 93 -2.48 -28.71 3.62
C ALA A 93 -1.77 -27.82 4.64
N SER A 94 -0.46 -28.02 4.86
CA SER A 94 0.27 -27.23 5.84
C SER A 94 0.42 -25.76 5.44
N VAL A 95 0.19 -25.44 4.16
CA VAL A 95 0.23 -24.04 3.71
C VAL A 95 -1.02 -23.27 4.13
N ILE A 96 -2.11 -23.96 4.46
CA ILE A 96 -3.37 -23.29 4.79
C ILE A 96 -3.26 -22.33 5.96
N PRO A 97 -2.72 -22.72 7.12
CA PRO A 97 -2.56 -21.77 8.22
C PRO A 97 -1.58 -20.65 7.91
N GLU A 98 -0.57 -20.90 7.08
CA GLU A 98 0.36 -19.88 6.65
C GLU A 98 -0.34 -18.83 5.80
N ILE A 99 -1.15 -19.26 4.84
CA ILE A 99 -1.92 -18.36 4.00
C ILE A 99 -2.89 -17.54 4.85
N GLN A 100 -3.57 -18.19 5.78
CA GLN A 100 -4.53 -17.52 6.65
C GLN A 100 -3.87 -16.41 7.46
N GLU A 101 -2.69 -16.66 7.98
CA GLU A 101 -1.95 -15.66 8.75
C GLU A 101 -1.61 -14.45 7.90
N ILE A 102 -1.10 -14.69 6.69
CA ILE A 102 -0.78 -13.60 5.77
C ILE A 102 -2.04 -12.85 5.37
N LEU A 103 -3.11 -13.58 5.10
CA LEU A 103 -4.37 -12.95 4.71
C LEU A 103 -4.92 -12.05 5.81
N ASP A 104 -4.87 -12.48 7.05
CA ASP A 104 -5.34 -11.67 8.18
C ASP A 104 -4.56 -10.36 8.26
N GLN A 105 -3.25 -10.42 8.08
CA GLN A 105 -2.41 -9.21 8.08
C GLN A 105 -2.69 -8.35 6.86
N PHE A 106 -2.84 -8.98 5.70
CA PHE A 106 -3.16 -8.29 4.46
C PHE A 106 -4.46 -7.51 4.58
N GLU A 107 -5.49 -8.15 5.12
CA GLU A 107 -6.80 -7.49 5.28
C GLU A 107 -6.73 -6.31 6.24
N ALA A 108 -5.98 -6.46 7.33
CA ALA A 108 -5.79 -5.36 8.27
C ALA A 108 -5.04 -4.20 7.63
N ASP A 109 -3.97 -4.50 6.91
CA ASP A 109 -3.17 -3.47 6.23
C ASP A 109 -3.96 -2.79 5.12
N PHE A 110 -4.74 -3.58 4.38
CA PHE A 110 -5.58 -3.03 3.32
C PHE A 110 -6.63 -2.07 3.89
N GLU A 111 -7.28 -2.45 4.98
CA GLU A 111 -8.30 -1.61 5.60
C GLU A 111 -7.67 -0.32 6.12
N ASN A 112 -6.48 -0.39 6.71
CA ASN A 112 -5.78 0.78 7.19
C ASN A 112 -5.48 1.78 6.07
N ILE A 113 -4.97 1.30 4.95
CA ILE A 113 -4.64 2.21 3.84
C ILE A 113 -5.90 2.74 3.17
N ARG A 114 -6.94 1.91 3.10
CA ARG A 114 -8.20 2.34 2.55
C ARG A 114 -8.81 3.47 3.37
N MET A 115 -8.81 3.34 4.69
CA MET A 115 -9.29 4.40 5.57
C MET A 115 -8.45 5.65 5.44
N LYS A 116 -7.14 5.49 5.32
CA LYS A 116 -6.25 6.62 5.13
C LYS A 116 -6.57 7.38 3.83
N THR A 117 -6.84 6.66 2.75
CA THR A 117 -7.18 7.29 1.47
C THR A 117 -8.54 7.96 1.50
N LEU A 118 -9.50 7.40 2.23
CA LEU A 118 -10.81 8.01 2.39
C LEU A 118 -10.75 9.30 3.20
N LEU A 119 -9.83 9.36 4.18
CA LEU A 119 -9.68 10.53 5.03
C LEU A 119 -8.76 11.59 4.41
N SER A 120 -8.10 11.26 3.31
CA SER A 120 -7.19 12.18 2.64
C SER A 120 -7.93 13.16 1.75
N GLY A 121 -7.19 14.11 1.19
CA GLY A 121 -7.74 15.17 0.38
C GLY A 121 -8.54 14.76 -0.85
N GLU A 122 -8.38 13.54 -1.31
CA GLU A 122 -9.11 13.05 -2.48
C GLU A 122 -10.61 13.16 -2.26
N TYR A 123 -11.07 12.65 -1.13
CA TYR A 123 -12.48 12.69 -0.78
C TYR A 123 -12.93 14.12 -0.49
N ASP A 124 -12.09 14.87 0.22
CA ASP A 124 -12.39 16.25 0.57
C ASP A 124 -12.47 17.13 -0.67
N LYS A 125 -11.68 16.84 -1.69
CA LYS A 125 -11.74 17.58 -2.94
C LYS A 125 -13.10 17.44 -3.62
N LYS A 126 -13.66 16.26 -3.57
CA LYS A 126 -15.00 16.04 -4.11
C LYS A 126 -16.03 16.90 -3.41
N ASP A 127 -15.95 16.93 -2.09
CA ASP A 127 -16.85 17.75 -1.30
C ASP A 127 -16.71 19.22 -1.64
N ALA A 128 -15.48 19.67 -1.80
CA ALA A 128 -15.23 21.06 -2.15
C ALA A 128 -15.81 21.42 -3.51
N ILE A 129 -15.74 20.51 -4.44
CA ILE A 129 -16.29 20.72 -5.79
C ILE A 129 -17.79 20.82 -5.77
N ILE A 130 -18.42 19.99 -4.96
CA ILE A 130 -19.87 19.95 -4.84
C ILE A 130 -20.42 21.22 -4.25
N LYS A 131 -19.70 21.82 -3.37
CA LYS A 131 -20.12 23.07 -2.74
C LYS A 131 -20.04 24.25 -3.69
#